data_81f60e1f7f4f552984f2a7d82b9614e8
#
_entry.id   81f60e1f7f4f552984f2a7d82b9614e8
#
_cell.length_a   1.000
_cell.length_b   1.000
_cell.length_c   1.000
_cell.angle_alpha   90.00
_cell.angle_beta   90.00
_cell.angle_gamma   90.00
#
_symmetry.space_group_name_H-M   'P 1'
#
loop_
_entity.id
_entity.type
_entity.pdbx_description
1 polymer ?
#
loop_
_entity_poly.entity_id
_entity_poly.type
_entity_poly.pdbx_seq_one_letter_code
_entity_poly.pdbx_strand_id
1 'polypeptide(L)'
;LDNHTMKYDNYKVDNYAGIKTAPEIPMYQALAESLNLPAVATVKELGIDKAFEAGEKFGLNMSSVDRVLGVALGGGVETNPLQMAQAYAAFANEGLMPEAHFITRIENASGQVIATHKNSQKRVMDKSTADKMTSMMLGTFTNGTGISSSPENYVMAGKTGTTETVFNPEYTSDQWVIGYTPDVVISHWLGFPTTDESHYLSSSTSNGAAHIFRNISETILPYTPGSTFTVKNAYELNGIAPANIKNQTPNAESQTDGLLTDIRSKAQNIVDEAGRAISEAKIKEKAQTVWDTIVDLFR
;
A
#
# COMPACT_ATOMS: atom_id res chain seq x y z
N LEU A 1 -20.35 -3.34 -13.85
CA LEU A 1 -19.19 -3.33 -14.76
C LEU A 1 -19.20 -4.54 -15.66
N ASP A 2 -18.74 -4.36 -16.91
CA ASP A 2 -18.57 -5.44 -17.88
C ASP A 2 -17.42 -6.37 -17.45
N ASN A 3 -17.68 -7.67 -17.47
CA ASN A 3 -16.74 -8.72 -17.06
C ASN A 3 -16.62 -9.83 -18.13
N HIS A 4 -16.88 -9.49 -19.39
CA HIS A 4 -16.64 -10.41 -20.50
C HIS A 4 -15.15 -10.39 -20.91
N THR A 5 -14.65 -11.55 -21.33
CA THR A 5 -13.33 -11.62 -21.98
C THR A 5 -13.25 -10.62 -23.13
N MET A 6 -12.29 -9.74 -23.07
CA MET A 6 -12.12 -8.65 -24.03
C MET A 6 -10.84 -8.83 -24.84
N LYS A 7 -10.92 -8.54 -26.12
CA LYS A 7 -9.76 -8.46 -27.01
C LYS A 7 -9.62 -7.03 -27.50
N TYR A 8 -8.47 -6.44 -27.21
CA TYR A 8 -8.12 -5.10 -27.66
C TYR A 8 -6.92 -5.20 -28.62
N ASP A 9 -7.16 -5.01 -29.90
CA ASP A 9 -6.16 -5.22 -30.95
C ASP A 9 -5.45 -6.57 -30.79
N ASN A 10 -4.19 -6.57 -30.35
CA ASN A 10 -3.39 -7.78 -30.11
C ASN A 10 -3.33 -8.18 -28.63
N TYR A 11 -4.03 -7.46 -27.73
CA TYR A 11 -4.01 -7.72 -26.29
C TYR A 11 -5.30 -8.40 -25.87
N LYS A 12 -5.18 -9.62 -25.32
CA LYS A 12 -6.29 -10.36 -24.71
C LYS A 12 -6.23 -10.17 -23.19
N VAL A 13 -7.31 -9.69 -22.62
CA VAL A 13 -7.48 -9.57 -21.18
C VAL A 13 -8.35 -10.71 -20.68
N ASP A 14 -7.88 -11.39 -19.65
CA ASP A 14 -8.65 -12.38 -18.89
C ASP A 14 -8.51 -12.10 -17.40
N ASN A 15 -9.45 -12.59 -16.59
CA ASN A 15 -9.28 -12.60 -15.15
C ASN A 15 -8.20 -13.62 -14.75
N TYR A 16 -7.53 -13.38 -13.62
CA TYR A 16 -6.50 -14.27 -13.08
C TYR A 16 -6.99 -15.72 -13.04
N ALA A 17 -6.13 -16.67 -13.44
CA ALA A 17 -6.42 -18.11 -13.50
C ALA A 17 -7.71 -18.45 -14.28
N GLY A 18 -8.15 -17.57 -15.20
CA GLY A 18 -9.37 -17.80 -15.98
C GLY A 18 -10.66 -17.84 -15.15
N ILE A 19 -10.65 -17.18 -13.99
CA ILE A 19 -11.84 -17.11 -13.11
C ILE A 19 -13.03 -16.57 -13.90
N LYS A 20 -14.05 -17.41 -14.03
CA LYS A 20 -15.31 -17.03 -14.66
C LYS A 20 -16.28 -16.59 -13.59
N THR A 21 -16.71 -15.34 -13.68
CA THR A 21 -17.75 -14.75 -12.85
C THR A 21 -18.94 -14.32 -13.72
N ALA A 22 -19.95 -13.71 -13.11
CA ALA A 22 -21.07 -13.15 -13.87
C ALA A 22 -20.60 -12.18 -14.95
N PRO A 23 -21.27 -12.11 -16.13
CA PRO A 23 -20.90 -11.19 -17.21
C PRO A 23 -21.01 -9.72 -16.82
N GLU A 24 -21.85 -9.40 -15.85
CA GLU A 24 -21.93 -8.08 -15.21
C GLU A 24 -21.69 -8.22 -13.72
N ILE A 25 -20.89 -7.36 -13.15
CA ILE A 25 -20.49 -7.43 -11.75
C ILE A 25 -20.50 -6.03 -11.10
N PRO A 26 -20.98 -5.90 -9.86
CA PRO A 26 -20.87 -4.65 -9.11
C PRO A 26 -19.42 -4.21 -8.94
N MET A 27 -19.16 -2.89 -8.99
CA MET A 27 -17.81 -2.33 -8.86
C MET A 27 -17.12 -2.75 -7.56
N TYR A 28 -17.84 -2.75 -6.44
CA TYR A 28 -17.27 -3.13 -5.14
C TYR A 28 -16.79 -4.59 -5.13
N GLN A 29 -17.53 -5.48 -5.78
CA GLN A 29 -17.16 -6.89 -5.89
C GLN A 29 -15.99 -7.07 -6.84
N ALA A 30 -16.01 -6.40 -8.01
CA ALA A 30 -14.90 -6.43 -8.97
C ALA A 30 -13.58 -5.96 -8.34
N LEU A 31 -13.64 -4.91 -7.51
CA LEU A 31 -12.47 -4.40 -6.79
C LEU A 31 -11.99 -5.39 -5.72
N ALA A 32 -12.89 -5.91 -4.88
CA ALA A 32 -12.56 -6.82 -3.78
C ALA A 32 -11.98 -8.15 -4.29
N GLU A 33 -12.54 -8.70 -5.37
CA GLU A 33 -12.08 -9.93 -6.02
C GLU A 33 -10.91 -9.69 -6.99
N SER A 34 -10.48 -8.43 -7.16
CA SER A 34 -9.35 -8.05 -8.02
C SER A 34 -9.50 -8.52 -9.47
N LEU A 35 -10.68 -8.34 -10.05
CA LEU A 35 -10.96 -8.78 -11.41
C LEU A 35 -10.33 -7.83 -12.44
N ASN A 36 -9.58 -8.40 -13.39
CA ASN A 36 -8.86 -7.65 -14.42
C ASN A 36 -9.80 -7.04 -15.46
N LEU A 37 -10.78 -7.81 -15.92
CA LEU A 37 -11.70 -7.38 -16.99
C LEU A 37 -12.45 -6.09 -16.64
N PRO A 38 -13.12 -5.99 -15.47
CA PRO A 38 -13.79 -4.75 -15.08
C PRO A 38 -12.84 -3.57 -14.89
N ALA A 39 -11.62 -3.81 -14.40
CA ALA A 39 -10.62 -2.75 -14.24
C ALA A 39 -10.21 -2.16 -15.60
N VAL A 40 -9.88 -3.01 -16.57
CA VAL A 40 -9.51 -2.59 -17.93
C VAL A 40 -10.70 -1.94 -18.65
N ALA A 41 -11.91 -2.47 -18.51
CA ALA A 41 -13.12 -1.87 -19.07
C ALA A 41 -13.35 -0.44 -18.53
N THR A 42 -13.13 -0.24 -17.22
CA THR A 42 -13.27 1.07 -16.57
C THR A 42 -12.27 2.07 -17.13
N VAL A 43 -10.98 1.70 -17.30
CA VAL A 43 -9.98 2.60 -17.89
C VAL A 43 -10.28 2.88 -19.35
N LYS A 44 -10.77 1.90 -20.10
CA LYS A 44 -11.17 2.10 -21.49
C LYS A 44 -12.31 3.11 -21.63
N GLU A 45 -13.33 3.00 -20.78
CA GLU A 45 -14.48 3.91 -20.77
C GLU A 45 -14.07 5.32 -20.32
N LEU A 46 -13.29 5.41 -19.25
CA LEU A 46 -12.80 6.67 -18.71
C LEU A 46 -11.87 7.42 -19.66
N GLY A 47 -11.08 6.67 -20.42
CA GLY A 47 -9.99 7.15 -21.25
C GLY A 47 -8.64 7.08 -20.52
N ILE A 48 -7.62 6.64 -21.26
CA ILE A 48 -6.28 6.37 -20.72
C ILE A 48 -5.61 7.63 -20.14
N ASP A 49 -5.87 8.79 -20.75
CA ASP A 49 -5.32 10.07 -20.27
C ASP A 49 -5.74 10.38 -18.84
N LYS A 50 -7.01 10.14 -18.51
CA LYS A 50 -7.50 10.35 -17.13
C LYS A 50 -6.95 9.36 -16.14
N ALA A 51 -6.62 8.13 -16.57
CA ALA A 51 -5.95 7.15 -15.72
C ALA A 51 -4.52 7.62 -15.39
N PHE A 52 -3.80 8.16 -16.37
CA PHE A 52 -2.47 8.75 -16.18
C PHE A 52 -2.51 9.96 -15.26
N GLU A 53 -3.42 10.92 -15.52
CA GLU A 53 -3.62 12.08 -14.65
C GLU A 53 -3.92 11.67 -13.19
N ALA A 54 -4.71 10.61 -13.00
CA ALA A 54 -4.98 10.09 -11.68
C ALA A 54 -3.70 9.53 -11.02
N GLY A 55 -2.92 8.71 -11.74
CA GLY A 55 -1.63 8.20 -11.24
C GLY A 55 -0.68 9.31 -10.79
N GLU A 56 -0.53 10.36 -11.61
CA GLU A 56 0.30 11.54 -11.29
C GLU A 56 -0.23 12.30 -10.06
N LYS A 57 -1.56 12.43 -9.91
CA LYS A 57 -2.15 13.06 -8.72
C LYS A 57 -1.79 12.32 -7.43
N PHE A 58 -1.71 10.98 -7.50
CA PHE A 58 -1.31 10.12 -6.39
C PHE A 58 0.21 10.03 -6.20
N GLY A 59 1.01 10.75 -7.00
CA GLY A 59 2.46 10.82 -6.87
C GLY A 59 3.20 9.68 -7.56
N LEU A 60 2.55 8.92 -8.44
CA LEU A 60 3.21 7.89 -9.25
C LEU A 60 3.92 8.54 -10.44
N ASN A 61 5.10 8.02 -10.78
CA ASN A 61 5.80 8.46 -11.98
C ASN A 61 5.21 7.77 -13.21
N MET A 62 4.42 8.50 -13.99
CA MET A 62 3.77 8.00 -15.19
C MET A 62 4.54 8.33 -16.49
N SER A 63 5.67 9.03 -16.40
CA SER A 63 6.38 9.55 -17.58
C SER A 63 7.04 8.46 -18.46
N SER A 64 7.43 7.34 -17.84
CA SER A 64 8.05 6.18 -18.53
C SER A 64 7.06 5.05 -18.81
N VAL A 65 5.79 5.21 -18.46
CA VAL A 65 4.77 4.16 -18.59
C VAL A 65 4.17 4.19 -19.99
N ASP A 66 4.11 3.05 -20.63
CA ASP A 66 3.45 2.91 -21.94
C ASP A 66 1.94 3.20 -21.83
N ARG A 67 1.42 3.98 -22.79
CA ARG A 67 0.01 4.37 -22.83
C ARG A 67 -0.86 3.26 -23.42
N VAL A 68 -0.93 2.15 -22.66
CA VAL A 68 -1.72 0.94 -23.01
C VAL A 68 -2.71 0.62 -21.90
N LEU A 69 -3.78 -0.12 -22.24
CA LEU A 69 -4.83 -0.47 -21.25
C LEU A 69 -4.32 -1.32 -20.08
N GLY A 70 -3.15 -1.96 -20.21
CA GLY A 70 -2.49 -2.68 -19.12
C GLY A 70 -2.16 -1.82 -17.90
N VAL A 71 -2.09 -0.49 -18.04
CA VAL A 71 -1.94 0.45 -16.91
C VAL A 71 -3.06 0.30 -15.87
N ALA A 72 -4.26 -0.15 -16.28
CA ALA A 72 -5.37 -0.45 -15.38
C ALA A 72 -5.04 -1.51 -14.32
N LEU A 73 -4.05 -2.36 -14.61
CA LEU A 73 -3.59 -3.45 -13.75
C LEU A 73 -2.22 -3.14 -13.11
N GLY A 74 -1.72 -1.91 -13.30
CA GLY A 74 -0.40 -1.49 -12.82
C GLY A 74 0.75 -1.81 -13.78
N GLY A 75 0.45 -2.27 -15.00
CA GLY A 75 1.47 -2.60 -16.00
C GLY A 75 2.39 -1.43 -16.32
N GLY A 76 3.69 -1.62 -16.19
CA GLY A 76 4.72 -0.61 -16.46
C GLY A 76 4.89 0.46 -15.40
N VAL A 77 4.08 0.46 -14.32
CA VAL A 77 4.20 1.43 -13.23
C VAL A 77 5.21 0.92 -12.20
N GLU A 78 6.36 1.57 -12.12
CA GLU A 78 7.34 1.33 -11.06
C GLU A 78 6.98 2.15 -9.81
N THR A 79 7.04 1.51 -8.65
CA THR A 79 6.71 2.15 -7.37
C THR A 79 7.47 1.48 -6.22
N ASN A 80 7.31 2.03 -5.02
CA ASN A 80 7.89 1.48 -3.80
C ASN A 80 6.90 1.58 -2.62
N PRO A 81 7.15 0.86 -1.50
CA PRO A 81 6.24 0.86 -0.36
C PRO A 81 5.94 2.24 0.23
N LEU A 82 6.90 3.17 0.21
CA LEU A 82 6.68 4.52 0.71
C LEU A 82 5.70 5.32 -0.16
N GLN A 83 5.90 5.29 -1.49
CA GLN A 83 4.99 5.95 -2.43
C GLN A 83 3.58 5.39 -2.34
N MET A 84 3.45 4.07 -2.23
CA MET A 84 2.15 3.43 -2.09
C MET A 84 1.49 3.74 -0.75
N ALA A 85 2.24 3.76 0.36
CA ALA A 85 1.72 4.20 1.65
C ALA A 85 1.21 5.64 1.60
N GLN A 86 1.97 6.55 0.98
CA GLN A 86 1.57 7.95 0.77
C GLN A 86 0.28 8.05 -0.07
N ALA A 87 0.20 7.32 -1.19
CA ALA A 87 -0.97 7.33 -2.06
C ALA A 87 -2.23 6.82 -1.33
N TYR A 88 -2.10 5.72 -0.59
CA TYR A 88 -3.22 5.15 0.17
C TYR A 88 -3.62 5.98 1.39
N ALA A 89 -2.70 6.77 1.95
CA ALA A 89 -3.03 7.72 3.01
C ALA A 89 -4.08 8.76 2.56
N ALA A 90 -4.20 9.04 1.26
CA ALA A 90 -5.26 9.90 0.76
C ALA A 90 -6.67 9.32 0.98
N PHE A 91 -6.83 7.99 0.90
CA PHE A 91 -8.13 7.35 1.20
C PHE A 91 -8.42 7.36 2.69
N ALA A 92 -7.42 7.06 3.53
CA ALA A 92 -7.55 7.10 4.98
C ALA A 92 -7.83 8.52 5.51
N ASN A 93 -7.34 9.55 4.81
CA ASN A 93 -7.39 10.95 5.21
C ASN A 93 -8.35 11.79 4.33
N GLU A 94 -9.53 11.26 4.03
CA GLU A 94 -10.63 11.99 3.39
C GLU A 94 -10.25 12.71 2.07
N GLY A 95 -9.34 12.14 1.31
CA GLY A 95 -8.86 12.65 0.02
C GLY A 95 -7.67 13.60 0.10
N LEU A 96 -7.11 13.82 1.29
CA LEU A 96 -5.90 14.60 1.52
C LEU A 96 -4.69 13.67 1.60
N MET A 97 -3.81 13.72 0.61
CA MET A 97 -2.55 12.97 0.56
C MET A 97 -1.47 13.73 1.31
N PRO A 98 -0.92 13.19 2.43
CA PRO A 98 0.20 13.79 3.13
C PRO A 98 1.49 13.58 2.33
N GLU A 99 2.46 14.46 2.52
CA GLU A 99 3.82 14.26 2.04
C GLU A 99 4.56 13.31 2.98
N ALA A 100 5.03 12.18 2.43
CA ALA A 100 5.77 11.21 3.21
C ALA A 100 7.19 11.72 3.51
N HIS A 101 7.63 11.58 4.75
CA HIS A 101 8.96 11.99 5.20
C HIS A 101 9.43 11.10 6.37
N PHE A 102 10.74 10.95 6.53
CA PHE A 102 11.37 10.19 7.62
C PHE A 102 11.95 11.09 8.71
N ILE A 103 12.31 12.35 8.35
CA ILE A 103 12.95 13.28 9.27
C ILE A 103 11.95 14.37 9.63
N THR A 104 11.56 14.41 10.89
CA THR A 104 10.64 15.43 11.42
C THR A 104 11.39 16.65 11.95
N ARG A 105 12.60 16.43 12.51
CA ARG A 105 13.39 17.47 13.15
C ARG A 105 14.87 17.12 13.14
N ILE A 106 15.73 18.13 13.00
CA ILE A 106 17.18 18.02 13.11
C ILE A 106 17.62 18.92 14.27
N GLU A 107 18.41 18.36 15.18
CA GLU A 107 18.98 19.08 16.32
C GLU A 107 20.51 19.00 16.32
N ASN A 108 21.18 20.04 16.86
CA ASN A 108 22.62 19.98 17.11
C ASN A 108 22.91 19.20 18.42
N ALA A 109 24.21 19.04 18.74
CA ALA A 109 24.67 18.33 19.93
C ALA A 109 24.21 18.97 21.26
N SER A 110 23.83 20.25 21.24
CA SER A 110 23.33 20.99 22.43
C SER A 110 21.80 20.95 22.54
N GLY A 111 21.09 20.19 21.64
CA GLY A 111 19.63 20.07 21.64
C GLY A 111 18.91 21.24 20.95
N GLN A 112 19.65 22.16 20.31
CA GLN A 112 19.05 23.28 19.57
C GLN A 112 18.50 22.76 18.24
N VAL A 113 17.23 23.07 17.94
CA VAL A 113 16.58 22.72 16.67
C VAL A 113 17.21 23.51 15.52
N ILE A 114 17.79 22.82 14.55
CA ILE A 114 18.39 23.39 13.34
C ILE A 114 17.34 23.48 12.22
N ALA A 115 16.52 22.44 12.07
CA ALA A 115 15.48 22.37 11.06
C ALA A 115 14.30 21.54 11.55
N THR A 116 13.12 21.86 11.06
CA THR A 116 11.87 21.11 11.30
C THR A 116 11.16 20.93 9.97
N HIS A 117 10.71 19.71 9.69
CA HIS A 117 9.87 19.42 8.53
C HIS A 117 8.52 20.15 8.68
N LYS A 118 8.07 20.80 7.62
CA LYS A 118 6.72 21.38 7.57
C LYS A 118 5.80 20.38 6.90
N ASN A 119 4.86 19.85 7.67
CA ASN A 119 3.86 18.95 7.13
C ASN A 119 3.09 19.62 5.99
N SER A 120 3.05 18.98 4.84
CA SER A 120 2.27 19.39 3.69
C SER A 120 1.25 18.31 3.32
N GLN A 121 0.12 18.72 2.76
CA GLN A 121 -0.93 17.83 2.29
C GLN A 121 -1.49 18.37 0.98
N LYS A 122 -1.77 17.47 0.05
CA LYS A 122 -2.39 17.79 -1.23
C LYS A 122 -3.74 17.10 -1.35
N ARG A 123 -4.79 17.84 -1.70
CA ARG A 123 -6.07 17.20 -2.03
C ARG A 123 -5.98 16.55 -3.42
N VAL A 124 -6.14 15.23 -3.45
CA VAL A 124 -6.10 14.43 -4.67
C VAL A 124 -7.48 13.94 -5.10
N MET A 125 -8.44 13.89 -4.16
CA MET A 125 -9.86 13.63 -4.42
C MET A 125 -10.74 14.32 -3.36
N ASP A 126 -12.02 14.38 -3.60
CA ASP A 126 -12.98 14.84 -2.58
C ASP A 126 -13.24 13.73 -1.53
N LYS A 127 -13.76 14.15 -0.35
CA LYS A 127 -14.07 13.22 0.73
C LYS A 127 -15.07 12.14 0.29
N SER A 128 -16.10 12.51 -0.45
CA SER A 128 -17.14 11.56 -0.89
C SER A 128 -16.56 10.46 -1.77
N THR A 129 -15.60 10.80 -2.64
CA THR A 129 -14.87 9.80 -3.46
C THR A 129 -13.99 8.92 -2.59
N ALA A 130 -13.25 9.48 -1.62
CA ALA A 130 -12.44 8.71 -0.67
C ALA A 130 -13.32 7.74 0.15
N ASP A 131 -14.47 8.22 0.65
CA ASP A 131 -15.44 7.42 1.41
C ASP A 131 -15.99 6.25 0.58
N LYS A 132 -16.38 6.48 -0.68
CA LYS A 132 -16.87 5.42 -1.59
C LYS A 132 -15.79 4.39 -1.88
N MET A 133 -14.56 4.82 -2.15
CA MET A 133 -13.44 3.92 -2.38
C MET A 133 -13.12 3.10 -1.13
N THR A 134 -13.11 3.72 0.04
CA THR A 134 -12.91 3.03 1.33
C THR A 134 -14.01 1.99 1.57
N SER A 135 -15.28 2.35 1.33
CA SER A 135 -16.42 1.43 1.42
C SER A 135 -16.22 0.17 0.55
N MET A 136 -15.72 0.32 -0.67
CA MET A 136 -15.42 -0.81 -1.57
C MET A 136 -14.18 -1.58 -1.12
N MET A 137 -13.12 -0.88 -0.69
CA MET A 137 -11.85 -1.50 -0.27
C MET A 137 -11.95 -2.26 1.06
N LEU A 138 -12.94 -1.96 1.91
CA LEU A 138 -13.29 -2.79 3.06
C LEU A 138 -13.64 -4.22 2.63
N GLY A 139 -14.31 -4.38 1.49
CA GLY A 139 -14.66 -5.67 0.91
C GLY A 139 -13.45 -6.53 0.57
N THR A 140 -12.31 -5.94 0.25
CA THR A 140 -11.08 -6.70 -0.07
C THR A 140 -10.65 -7.58 1.11
N PHE A 141 -10.70 -7.05 2.35
CA PHE A 141 -10.27 -7.76 3.56
C PHE A 141 -11.36 -8.61 4.20
N THR A 142 -12.62 -8.41 3.82
CA THR A 142 -13.75 -9.15 4.41
C THR A 142 -14.31 -10.23 3.51
N ASN A 143 -14.33 -10.04 2.18
CA ASN A 143 -14.97 -10.92 1.20
C ASN A 143 -14.05 -11.27 0.02
N GLY A 144 -12.95 -10.55 -0.16
CA GLY A 144 -12.10 -10.59 -1.35
C GLY A 144 -10.71 -11.18 -1.11
N THR A 145 -9.78 -10.78 -1.96
CA THR A 145 -8.41 -11.33 -2.04
C THR A 145 -7.54 -11.05 -0.80
N GLY A 146 -7.92 -10.11 0.05
CA GLY A 146 -7.20 -9.72 1.25
C GLY A 146 -7.57 -10.47 2.53
N ILE A 147 -8.47 -11.47 2.47
CA ILE A 147 -8.92 -12.19 3.68
C ILE A 147 -7.75 -12.79 4.47
N SER A 148 -6.77 -13.39 3.79
CA SER A 148 -5.58 -13.96 4.44
C SER A 148 -4.68 -12.92 5.10
N SER A 149 -4.78 -11.66 4.66
CA SER A 149 -4.04 -10.51 5.21
C SER A 149 -4.75 -9.83 6.37
N SER A 150 -6.01 -10.20 6.63
CA SER A 150 -6.85 -9.52 7.62
C SER A 150 -6.36 -9.79 9.04
N PRO A 151 -5.96 -8.76 9.81
CA PRO A 151 -5.57 -8.93 11.20
C PRO A 151 -6.77 -9.29 12.07
N GLU A 152 -6.53 -9.98 13.20
CA GLU A 152 -7.58 -10.25 14.18
C GLU A 152 -7.97 -8.96 14.92
N ASN A 153 -9.26 -8.83 15.21
CA ASN A 153 -9.83 -7.72 15.99
C ASN A 153 -9.71 -6.31 15.37
N TYR A 154 -9.29 -6.21 14.11
CA TYR A 154 -9.18 -4.92 13.42
C TYR A 154 -9.85 -4.99 12.06
N VAL A 155 -10.56 -3.93 11.70
CA VAL A 155 -11.14 -3.74 10.37
C VAL A 155 -10.18 -2.91 9.54
N MET A 156 -9.82 -3.41 8.35
CA MET A 156 -8.95 -2.71 7.41
C MET A 156 -9.62 -2.57 6.05
N ALA A 157 -9.32 -1.48 5.36
CA ALA A 157 -9.59 -1.29 3.95
C ALA A 157 -8.26 -1.38 3.18
N GLY A 158 -8.30 -1.76 1.90
CA GLY A 158 -7.07 -1.81 1.11
C GLY A 158 -7.15 -2.69 -0.13
N LYS A 159 -6.00 -3.10 -0.63
CA LYS A 159 -5.87 -3.88 -1.87
C LYS A 159 -4.65 -4.80 -1.84
N THR A 160 -4.79 -5.95 -2.46
CA THR A 160 -3.68 -6.86 -2.79
C THR A 160 -3.22 -6.65 -4.23
N GLY A 161 -1.97 -6.98 -4.52
CA GLY A 161 -1.41 -6.99 -5.86
C GLY A 161 -0.54 -8.22 -6.07
N THR A 162 -0.57 -8.76 -7.28
CA THR A 162 0.26 -9.91 -7.68
C THR A 162 0.68 -9.71 -9.12
N THR A 163 1.98 -9.78 -9.40
CA THR A 163 2.52 -9.77 -10.76
C THR A 163 3.09 -11.15 -11.06
N GLU A 164 2.64 -11.77 -12.15
CA GLU A 164 3.18 -13.04 -12.63
C GLU A 164 4.54 -12.84 -13.28
N THR A 165 5.39 -13.88 -13.28
CA THR A 165 6.64 -13.82 -14.04
C THR A 165 6.37 -14.04 -15.54
N VAL A 166 7.20 -13.44 -16.40
CA VAL A 166 7.07 -13.59 -17.87
C VAL A 166 7.47 -14.96 -18.38
N PHE A 167 8.27 -15.72 -17.62
CA PHE A 167 8.77 -17.04 -18.01
C PHE A 167 7.90 -18.20 -17.49
N ASN A 168 7.14 -17.99 -16.40
CA ASN A 168 6.19 -18.98 -15.89
C ASN A 168 5.04 -18.28 -15.12
N PRO A 169 3.80 -18.32 -15.61
CA PRO A 169 2.66 -17.65 -14.96
C PRO A 169 2.24 -18.30 -13.62
N GLU A 170 2.78 -19.46 -13.25
CA GLU A 170 2.56 -20.03 -11.91
C GLU A 170 3.43 -19.37 -10.84
N TYR A 171 4.47 -18.62 -11.23
CA TYR A 171 5.36 -17.91 -10.35
C TYR A 171 5.06 -16.42 -10.35
N THR A 172 5.39 -15.75 -9.24
CA THR A 172 5.17 -14.31 -9.10
C THR A 172 6.49 -13.55 -8.97
N SER A 173 6.54 -12.36 -9.57
CA SER A 173 7.64 -11.41 -9.41
C SER A 173 7.41 -10.51 -8.21
N ASP A 174 6.17 -10.05 -8.03
CA ASP A 174 5.81 -9.09 -7.00
C ASP A 174 4.54 -9.50 -6.27
N GLN A 175 4.58 -9.38 -4.95
CA GLN A 175 3.42 -9.57 -4.08
C GLN A 175 3.25 -8.32 -3.23
N TRP A 176 2.08 -7.70 -3.32
CA TRP A 176 1.73 -6.48 -2.61
C TRP A 176 0.53 -6.70 -1.70
N VAL A 177 0.60 -6.15 -0.51
CA VAL A 177 -0.57 -5.92 0.34
C VAL A 177 -0.47 -4.53 0.92
N ILE A 178 -1.50 -3.72 0.65
CA ILE A 178 -1.62 -2.39 1.24
C ILE A 178 -2.95 -2.35 1.96
N GLY A 179 -2.89 -2.06 3.25
CA GLY A 179 -4.06 -1.93 4.09
C GLY A 179 -3.98 -0.69 4.96
N TYR A 180 -5.12 -0.16 5.31
CA TYR A 180 -5.20 1.00 6.19
C TYR A 180 -6.40 0.92 7.13
N THR A 181 -6.25 1.57 8.27
CA THR A 181 -7.32 2.01 9.18
C THR A 181 -7.43 3.54 9.06
N PRO A 182 -8.35 4.20 9.75
CA PRO A 182 -8.33 5.66 9.84
C PRO A 182 -7.05 6.24 10.46
N ASP A 183 -6.28 5.44 11.18
CA ASP A 183 -5.11 5.89 11.96
C ASP A 183 -3.78 5.64 11.27
N VAL A 184 -3.67 4.59 10.43
CA VAL A 184 -2.39 4.14 9.87
C VAL A 184 -2.56 3.46 8.52
N VAL A 185 -1.58 3.64 7.65
CA VAL A 185 -1.42 2.89 6.39
C VAL A 185 -0.22 1.96 6.52
N ILE A 186 -0.40 0.70 6.18
CA ILE A 186 0.66 -0.31 6.13
C ILE A 186 0.79 -0.74 4.67
N SER A 187 1.97 -0.54 4.08
CA SER A 187 2.29 -0.98 2.72
C SER A 187 3.40 -2.02 2.78
N HIS A 188 3.13 -3.19 2.26
CA HIS A 188 4.05 -4.32 2.24
C HIS A 188 4.26 -4.83 0.83
N TRP A 189 5.52 -5.01 0.45
CA TRP A 189 5.96 -5.62 -0.79
C TRP A 189 6.91 -6.76 -0.50
N LEU A 190 6.74 -7.85 -1.24
CA LEU A 190 7.63 -9.00 -1.26
C LEU A 190 8.00 -9.29 -2.71
N GLY A 191 9.29 -9.36 -3.00
CA GLY A 191 9.83 -9.59 -4.34
C GLY A 191 11.35 -9.56 -4.35
N PHE A 192 11.91 -9.68 -5.54
CA PHE A 192 13.34 -9.52 -5.78
C PHE A 192 13.58 -8.20 -6.54
N PRO A 193 14.73 -7.54 -6.34
CA PRO A 193 15.08 -6.33 -7.11
C PRO A 193 15.10 -6.57 -8.62
N THR A 194 15.42 -7.79 -9.03
CA THR A 194 15.35 -8.26 -10.41
C THR A 194 14.76 -9.65 -10.43
N THR A 195 13.73 -9.88 -11.22
CA THR A 195 13.10 -11.19 -11.38
C THR A 195 13.70 -11.91 -12.57
N ASP A 196 14.18 -13.12 -12.35
CA ASP A 196 14.68 -14.04 -13.36
C ASP A 196 14.39 -15.50 -12.98
N GLU A 197 14.86 -16.49 -13.75
CA GLU A 197 14.62 -17.92 -13.49
C GLU A 197 15.22 -18.43 -12.16
N SER A 198 16.05 -17.62 -11.49
CA SER A 198 16.66 -17.91 -10.19
C SER A 198 16.07 -17.08 -9.04
N HIS A 199 15.40 -15.97 -9.37
CA HIS A 199 14.88 -15.00 -8.43
C HIS A 199 13.39 -14.74 -8.71
N TYR A 200 12.52 -15.56 -8.14
CA TYR A 200 11.07 -15.48 -8.23
C TYR A 200 10.42 -15.97 -6.94
N LEU A 201 9.14 -15.68 -6.78
CA LEU A 201 8.34 -16.16 -5.67
C LEU A 201 7.48 -17.35 -6.16
N SER A 202 7.59 -18.50 -5.48
CA SER A 202 6.85 -19.71 -5.82
C SER A 202 5.46 -19.80 -5.20
N SER A 203 5.01 -18.77 -4.50
CA SER A 203 3.70 -18.69 -3.86
C SER A 203 2.87 -17.53 -4.39
N SER A 204 1.56 -17.62 -4.25
CA SER A 204 0.66 -16.48 -4.47
C SER A 204 0.75 -15.47 -3.32
N THR A 205 0.26 -14.25 -3.53
CA THR A 205 0.18 -13.23 -2.47
C THR A 205 -0.57 -13.74 -1.23
N SER A 206 -1.64 -14.51 -1.40
CA SER A 206 -2.42 -15.07 -0.29
C SER A 206 -1.62 -16.04 0.60
N ASN A 207 -0.62 -16.72 0.04
CA ASN A 207 0.23 -17.68 0.76
C ASN A 207 1.62 -17.14 1.11
N GLY A 208 1.96 -15.93 0.67
CA GLY A 208 3.24 -15.25 0.90
C GLY A 208 3.07 -13.95 1.67
N ALA A 209 3.07 -12.84 0.94
CA ALA A 209 3.03 -11.49 1.51
C ALA A 209 1.84 -11.24 2.45
N ALA A 210 0.70 -11.91 2.24
CA ALA A 210 -0.49 -11.77 3.08
C ALA A 210 -0.25 -12.14 4.54
N HIS A 211 0.44 -13.26 4.79
CA HIS A 211 0.73 -13.69 6.17
C HIS A 211 1.73 -12.77 6.86
N ILE A 212 2.74 -12.29 6.13
CA ILE A 212 3.71 -11.32 6.65
C ILE A 212 3.00 -10.01 6.99
N PHE A 213 2.17 -9.50 6.07
CA PHE A 213 1.37 -8.30 6.29
C PHE A 213 0.47 -8.42 7.53
N ARG A 214 -0.24 -9.55 7.68
CA ARG A 214 -1.08 -9.81 8.84
C ARG A 214 -0.29 -9.71 10.13
N ASN A 215 0.85 -10.40 10.25
CA ASN A 215 1.69 -10.38 11.44
C ASN A 215 2.22 -8.97 11.76
N ILE A 216 2.64 -8.22 10.72
CA ILE A 216 3.06 -6.82 10.88
C ILE A 216 1.90 -5.98 11.39
N SER A 217 0.72 -6.12 10.81
CA SER A 217 -0.48 -5.37 11.20
C SER A 217 -0.88 -5.67 12.64
N GLU A 218 -0.90 -6.95 13.05
CA GLU A 218 -1.20 -7.38 14.43
C GLU A 218 -0.17 -6.86 15.45
N THR A 219 1.06 -6.56 14.99
CA THR A 219 2.09 -5.96 15.84
C THR A 219 1.94 -4.44 15.95
N ILE A 220 1.51 -3.75 14.90
CA ILE A 220 1.42 -2.28 14.84
C ILE A 220 0.09 -1.77 15.39
N LEU A 221 -1.02 -2.39 15.01
CA LEU A 221 -2.38 -1.88 15.28
C LEU A 221 -2.70 -1.70 16.77
N PRO A 222 -2.20 -2.52 17.71
CA PRO A 222 -2.41 -2.28 19.15
C PRO A 222 -1.87 -0.93 19.66
N TYR A 223 -0.97 -0.31 18.91
CA TYR A 223 -0.36 0.98 19.29
C TYR A 223 -0.99 2.18 18.57
N THR A 224 -2.06 1.96 17.80
CA THR A 224 -2.83 3.03 17.16
C THR A 224 -4.00 3.45 18.04
N PRO A 225 -4.61 4.63 17.80
CA PRO A 225 -5.80 5.06 18.54
C PRO A 225 -6.99 4.10 18.48
N GLY A 226 -7.04 3.21 17.48
CA GLY A 226 -8.12 2.25 17.26
C GLY A 226 -9.39 2.89 16.71
N SER A 227 -9.25 3.97 15.92
CA SER A 227 -10.36 4.64 15.29
C SER A 227 -11.10 3.72 14.32
N THR A 228 -12.42 3.86 14.25
CA THR A 228 -13.27 3.09 13.36
C THR A 228 -13.60 3.86 12.09
N PHE A 229 -13.79 3.15 10.98
CA PHE A 229 -14.30 3.77 9.76
C PHE A 229 -15.70 4.33 9.98
N THR A 230 -15.96 5.53 9.46
CA THR A 230 -17.29 6.15 9.46
C THR A 230 -18.16 5.63 8.32
N VAL A 231 -17.58 4.96 7.34
CA VAL A 231 -18.27 4.37 6.18
C VAL A 231 -18.50 2.88 6.41
N LYS A 232 -19.63 2.38 5.89
CA LYS A 232 -19.96 0.97 5.91
C LYS A 232 -19.32 0.26 4.72
N ASN A 233 -19.04 -1.04 4.90
CA ASN A 233 -18.61 -1.91 3.82
C ASN A 233 -19.67 -1.98 2.71
N ALA A 234 -19.24 -1.89 1.46
CA ALA A 234 -20.12 -1.93 0.31
C ALA A 234 -20.91 -3.26 0.20
N TYR A 235 -20.35 -4.38 0.65
CA TYR A 235 -21.07 -5.65 0.72
C TYR A 235 -22.26 -5.56 1.70
N GLU A 236 -22.04 -5.00 2.89
CA GLU A 236 -23.11 -4.81 3.88
C GLU A 236 -24.19 -3.86 3.37
N LEU A 237 -23.82 -2.77 2.67
CA LEU A 237 -24.77 -1.84 2.05
C LEU A 237 -25.65 -2.53 1.00
N ASN A 238 -25.19 -3.63 0.41
CA ASN A 238 -25.93 -4.45 -0.56
C ASN A 238 -26.54 -5.72 0.06
N GLY A 239 -26.64 -5.80 1.39
CA GLY A 239 -27.26 -6.91 2.09
C GLY A 239 -26.44 -8.19 2.13
N ILE A 240 -25.15 -8.13 1.81
CA ILE A 240 -24.24 -9.28 1.84
C ILE A 240 -23.40 -9.18 3.11
N ALA A 241 -23.51 -10.21 3.96
CA ALA A 241 -22.69 -10.27 5.17
C ALA A 241 -21.20 -10.42 4.83
N PRO A 242 -20.30 -9.70 5.49
CA PRO A 242 -18.87 -9.95 5.38
C PRO A 242 -18.52 -11.39 5.74
N ALA A 243 -17.73 -12.04 4.90
CA ALA A 243 -17.28 -13.42 5.15
C ALA A 243 -16.28 -13.49 6.33
N ASN A 244 -15.56 -12.39 6.57
CA ASN A 244 -14.61 -12.25 7.65
C ASN A 244 -14.96 -11.00 8.48
N ILE A 245 -15.87 -11.15 9.44
CA ILE A 245 -16.24 -10.08 10.37
C ILE A 245 -15.24 -10.08 11.51
N LYS A 246 -14.55 -8.97 11.68
CA LYS A 246 -13.66 -8.69 12.80
C LYS A 246 -14.31 -7.64 13.70
N ASN A 247 -14.38 -7.94 14.99
CA ASN A 247 -14.82 -6.98 15.96
C ASN A 247 -13.62 -6.09 16.34
N GLN A 248 -13.75 -4.80 16.13
CA GLN A 248 -12.78 -3.86 16.70
C GLN A 248 -12.93 -3.84 18.21
N THR A 249 -11.85 -4.14 18.91
CA THR A 249 -11.75 -3.83 20.33
C THR A 249 -11.22 -2.40 20.43
N PRO A 250 -11.95 -1.45 21.02
CA PRO A 250 -11.38 -0.14 21.29
C PRO A 250 -10.12 -0.35 22.13
N ASN A 251 -9.00 0.20 21.71
CA ASN A 251 -7.80 0.18 22.53
C ASN A 251 -8.11 0.92 23.83
N ALA A 252 -8.05 0.22 24.93
CA ALA A 252 -7.96 0.85 26.22
C ALA A 252 -6.59 1.55 26.28
N GLU A 253 -6.58 2.86 26.24
CA GLU A 253 -5.44 3.76 26.37
C GLU A 253 -4.27 3.52 25.41
N SER A 254 -4.00 4.51 24.59
CA SER A 254 -2.89 4.55 23.63
C SER A 254 -1.57 4.11 24.31
N GLN A 255 -1.04 2.95 23.90
CA GLN A 255 0.30 2.49 24.30
C GLN A 255 1.41 3.15 23.47
N THR A 256 1.08 4.24 22.77
CA THR A 256 2.03 4.95 21.88
C THR A 256 3.29 5.42 22.62
N ASP A 257 3.17 5.84 23.87
CA ASP A 257 4.33 6.23 24.70
C ASP A 257 5.26 5.04 24.98
N GLY A 258 4.71 3.85 25.19
CA GLY A 258 5.49 2.63 25.40
C GLY A 258 6.26 2.19 24.14
N LEU A 259 5.62 2.23 22.97
CA LEU A 259 6.26 1.88 21.70
C LEU A 259 7.36 2.88 21.32
N LEU A 260 7.08 4.18 21.44
CA LEU A 260 8.07 5.22 21.17
C LEU A 260 9.25 5.13 22.09
N THR A 261 9.03 4.78 23.37
CA THR A 261 10.08 4.54 24.36
C THR A 261 10.89 3.29 24.02
N ASP A 262 10.24 2.19 23.62
CA ASP A 262 10.90 0.94 23.22
C ASP A 262 11.69 1.09 21.91
N ILE A 263 11.12 1.76 20.89
CA ILE A 263 11.84 2.10 19.66
C ILE A 263 13.02 3.02 19.95
N ARG A 264 12.85 4.03 20.81
CA ARG A 264 13.91 4.96 21.18
C ARG A 264 15.02 4.25 21.95
N SER A 265 14.68 3.33 22.86
CA SER A 265 15.66 2.53 23.63
C SER A 265 16.43 1.56 22.73
N LYS A 266 15.76 0.89 21.78
CA LYS A 266 16.40 0.01 20.80
C LYS A 266 17.27 0.78 19.83
N ALA A 267 16.81 1.93 19.34
CA ALA A 267 17.61 2.81 18.49
C ALA A 267 18.85 3.34 19.24
N GLN A 268 18.70 3.72 20.53
CA GLN A 268 19.81 4.17 21.37
C GLN A 268 20.83 3.05 21.60
N ASN A 269 20.38 1.82 21.86
CA ASN A 269 21.25 0.67 22.00
C ASN A 269 22.04 0.38 20.72
N ILE A 270 21.42 0.48 19.55
CA ILE A 270 22.11 0.34 18.24
C ILE A 270 23.15 1.45 18.05
N VAL A 271 22.83 2.69 18.41
CA VAL A 271 23.77 3.83 18.33
C VAL A 271 24.93 3.63 19.33
N ASP A 272 24.65 3.15 20.53
CA ASP A 272 25.66 2.90 21.56
C ASP A 272 26.56 1.73 21.20
N GLU A 273 26.03 0.66 20.58
CA GLU A 273 26.82 -0.46 20.04
C GLU A 273 27.66 -0.03 18.83
N ALA A 274 27.08 0.74 17.91
CA ALA A 274 27.80 1.33 16.78
C ALA A 274 28.88 2.32 17.25
N GLY A 275 28.57 3.14 18.27
CA GLY A 275 29.51 4.08 18.86
C GLY A 275 30.71 3.44 19.56
N ARG A 276 30.55 2.22 20.09
CA ARG A 276 31.67 1.43 20.65
C ARG A 276 32.55 0.78 19.58
N ALA A 277 32.00 0.57 18.38
CA ALA A 277 32.69 -0.13 17.28
C ALA A 277 33.45 0.80 16.32
N ILE A 278 33.27 2.13 16.39
CA ILE A 278 33.78 3.07 15.38
C ILE A 278 34.43 4.27 16.04
N SER A 279 35.76 4.50 15.80
CA SER A 279 36.46 5.71 16.26
C SER A 279 35.90 6.98 15.58
N GLU A 280 35.84 8.11 16.30
CA GLU A 280 35.24 9.40 15.89
C GLU A 280 35.64 9.90 14.49
N ALA A 281 36.83 9.57 14.00
CA ALA A 281 37.31 9.97 12.67
C ALA A 281 36.56 9.25 11.52
N LYS A 282 36.15 8.00 11.72
CA LYS A 282 35.38 7.22 10.71
C LYS A 282 33.90 7.60 10.68
N ILE A 283 33.38 8.16 11.76
CA ILE A 283 31.97 8.61 11.84
C ILE A 283 31.75 9.82 10.97
N LYS A 284 32.67 10.80 10.98
CA LYS A 284 32.56 12.02 10.15
C LYS A 284 32.60 11.72 8.66
N GLU A 285 33.48 10.84 8.23
CA GLU A 285 33.62 10.47 6.81
C GLU A 285 32.42 9.69 6.29
N LYS A 286 31.87 8.73 7.08
CA LYS A 286 30.68 7.99 6.70
C LYS A 286 29.39 8.81 6.79
N ALA A 287 29.27 9.70 7.74
CA ALA A 287 28.10 10.59 7.85
C ALA A 287 28.00 11.54 6.63
N GLN A 288 29.12 12.01 6.13
CA GLN A 288 29.15 12.84 4.92
C GLN A 288 28.75 12.02 3.68
N THR A 289 29.28 10.79 3.55
CA THR A 289 28.94 9.90 2.42
C THR A 289 27.47 9.49 2.42
N VAL A 290 26.90 9.21 3.60
CA VAL A 290 25.46 8.91 3.74
C VAL A 290 24.60 10.14 3.41
N TRP A 291 25.04 11.32 3.83
CA TRP A 291 24.36 12.57 3.51
C TRP A 291 24.35 12.86 2.01
N ASP A 292 25.49 12.72 1.36
CA ASP A 292 25.64 12.95 -0.08
C ASP A 292 24.80 11.91 -0.88
N THR A 293 24.75 10.65 -0.42
CA THR A 293 23.91 9.61 -1.02
C THR A 293 22.41 9.89 -0.85
N ILE A 294 22.00 10.40 0.32
CA ILE A 294 20.61 10.79 0.59
C ILE A 294 20.22 11.98 -0.30
N VAL A 295 21.07 12.97 -0.43
CA VAL A 295 20.80 14.16 -1.27
C VAL A 295 20.69 13.77 -2.76
N ASP A 296 21.49 12.82 -3.24
CA ASP A 296 21.45 12.34 -4.63
C ASP A 296 20.24 11.44 -4.92
N LEU A 297 19.68 10.78 -3.91
CA LEU A 297 18.44 10.00 -4.05
C LEU A 297 17.17 10.87 -4.17
N PHE A 298 17.28 12.17 -3.84
CA PHE A 298 16.17 13.13 -3.88
C PHE A 298 16.38 14.25 -4.92
N ARG A 299 17.40 14.17 -5.76
CA ARG A 299 17.58 14.95 -6.99
C ARG A 299 17.11 14.20 -8.21
#